data_f98f43508ece6218cc9b8fce6c1b3d87
#
_entry.id   f98f43508ece6218cc9b8fce6c1b3d87
#
_cell.length_a   1.000
_cell.length_b   1.000
_cell.length_c   1.000
_cell.angle_alpha   90.00
_cell.angle_beta   90.00
_cell.angle_gamma   90.00
#
_symmetry.space_group_name_H-M   'P 1'
#
loop_
_entity.id
_entity.type
_entity.pdbx_description
1 polymer ?
#
loop_
_entity_poly.entity_id
_entity_poly.type
_entity_poly.pdbx_seq_one_letter_code
_entity_poly.pdbx_strand_id
1 'polypeptide(L)'
;AVGFVLNYERDEKLEELADETIELIGRAQQPDGYLNTYFTIKEPDGRWSNLMEGHELYTAGHMIEAAVAYYEATGKRRFLEIVSKFADLVCQTFGPEEGKIHGYPGHQEIELALVKLYRVTREKKYLDLAKYFIDLRGTGKNYFLEEEKRPGHKRIFPDFVNYDTMYA
;
A
#
# COMPACT_ATOMS: atom_id res chain seq x y z
N ALA A 1 0.01 -5.27 14.80
CA ALA A 1 -0.01 -5.64 16.23
C ALA A 1 -0.49 -7.08 16.42
N VAL A 2 -1.71 -7.46 15.97
CA VAL A 2 -2.32 -8.79 16.23
C VAL A 2 -1.42 -9.96 15.81
N GLY A 3 -0.88 -9.97 14.58
CA GLY A 3 0.01 -11.03 14.12
C GLY A 3 1.26 -11.21 15.00
N PHE A 4 1.81 -10.11 15.52
CA PHE A 4 2.95 -10.20 16.45
C PHE A 4 2.58 -10.78 17.81
N VAL A 5 1.39 -10.43 18.33
CA VAL A 5 0.88 -11.03 19.60
C VAL A 5 0.65 -12.51 19.42
N LEU A 6 -0.04 -12.92 18.35
CA LEU A 6 -0.33 -14.33 18.07
C LEU A 6 0.92 -15.18 17.80
N ASN A 7 2.00 -14.56 17.29
CA ASN A 7 3.28 -15.23 17.11
C ASN A 7 4.01 -15.49 18.44
N TYR A 8 3.72 -14.67 19.47
CA TYR A 8 4.30 -14.81 20.79
C TYR A 8 3.46 -15.74 21.68
N GLU A 9 2.14 -15.56 21.68
CA GLU A 9 1.19 -16.32 22.50
C GLU A 9 -0.10 -16.54 21.71
N ARG A 10 -0.54 -17.82 21.65
CA ARG A 10 -1.78 -18.16 20.96
C ARG A 10 -3.00 -17.70 21.76
N ASP A 11 -3.83 -16.87 21.15
CA ASP A 11 -5.11 -16.40 21.67
C ASP A 11 -6.21 -16.66 20.62
N GLU A 12 -7.03 -17.69 20.89
CA GLU A 12 -8.09 -18.11 19.95
C GLU A 12 -9.14 -17.01 19.72
N LYS A 13 -9.49 -16.23 20.75
CA LYS A 13 -10.47 -15.16 20.62
C LYS A 13 -9.93 -13.99 19.78
N LEU A 14 -8.66 -13.66 19.97
CA LEU A 14 -7.98 -12.64 19.17
C LEU A 14 -7.85 -13.09 17.72
N GLU A 15 -7.58 -14.37 17.50
CA GLU A 15 -7.49 -14.96 16.16
C GLU A 15 -8.84 -14.95 15.46
N GLU A 16 -9.94 -15.34 16.14
CA GLU A 16 -11.31 -15.26 15.60
C GLU A 16 -11.70 -13.82 15.22
N LEU A 17 -11.44 -12.85 16.10
CA LEU A 17 -11.69 -11.44 15.83
C LEU A 17 -10.90 -10.92 14.62
N ALA A 18 -9.65 -11.39 14.48
CA ALA A 18 -8.82 -11.06 13.32
C ALA A 18 -9.41 -11.65 12.04
N ASP A 19 -9.84 -12.92 12.05
CA ASP A 19 -10.48 -13.57 10.90
C ASP A 19 -11.75 -12.85 10.45
N GLU A 20 -12.63 -12.48 11.38
CA GLU A 20 -13.83 -11.70 11.09
C GLU A 20 -13.49 -10.34 10.45
N THR A 21 -12.47 -9.66 11.00
CA THR A 21 -11.98 -8.38 10.46
C THR A 21 -11.40 -8.55 9.05
N ILE A 22 -10.63 -9.61 8.82
CA ILE A 22 -10.04 -9.93 7.51
C ILE A 22 -11.16 -10.17 6.48
N GLU A 23 -12.23 -10.85 6.83
CA GLU A 23 -13.36 -11.04 5.93
C GLU A 23 -14.10 -9.73 5.63
N LEU A 24 -14.21 -8.81 6.60
CA LEU A 24 -14.75 -7.46 6.36
C LEU A 24 -13.88 -6.69 5.36
N ILE A 25 -12.56 -6.72 5.54
CA ILE A 25 -11.60 -6.11 4.61
C ILE A 25 -11.75 -6.72 3.21
N GLY A 26 -11.83 -8.05 3.13
CA GLY A 26 -12.01 -8.77 1.86
C GLY A 26 -13.29 -8.38 1.12
N ARG A 27 -14.39 -8.14 1.85
CA ARG A 27 -15.65 -7.67 1.25
C ARG A 27 -15.60 -6.22 0.77
N ALA A 28 -14.73 -5.39 1.34
CA ALA A 28 -14.53 -4.00 0.90
C ALA A 28 -13.63 -3.88 -0.34
N GLN A 29 -12.89 -4.95 -0.69
CA GLN A 29 -11.99 -4.94 -1.84
C GLN A 29 -12.77 -4.82 -3.15
N GLN A 30 -12.32 -3.91 -4.01
CA GLN A 30 -12.92 -3.71 -5.33
C GLN A 30 -12.55 -4.86 -6.29
N PRO A 31 -13.32 -5.08 -7.37
CA PRO A 31 -13.08 -6.18 -8.32
C PRO A 31 -11.69 -6.18 -8.97
N ASP A 32 -11.08 -5.01 -9.12
CA ASP A 32 -9.73 -4.81 -9.65
C ASP A 32 -8.61 -5.06 -8.61
N GLY A 33 -8.98 -5.38 -7.37
CA GLY A 33 -8.06 -5.58 -6.26
C GLY A 33 -7.82 -4.35 -5.40
N TYR A 34 -8.33 -3.17 -5.78
CA TYR A 34 -8.15 -1.93 -5.04
C TYR A 34 -8.80 -2.00 -3.64
N LEU A 35 -8.12 -1.42 -2.66
CA LEU A 35 -8.56 -1.46 -1.26
C LEU A 35 -8.21 -0.16 -0.52
N ASN A 36 -9.08 0.84 -0.66
CA ASN A 36 -9.05 2.07 0.11
C ASN A 36 -10.47 2.65 0.15
N THR A 37 -11.04 2.75 1.36
CA THR A 37 -12.45 3.16 1.52
C THR A 37 -12.70 4.62 1.21
N TYR A 38 -11.74 5.51 1.47
CA TYR A 38 -11.89 6.92 1.15
C TYR A 38 -12.05 7.13 -0.36
N PHE A 39 -11.11 6.63 -1.16
CA PHE A 39 -11.13 6.76 -2.61
C PHE A 39 -12.19 5.87 -3.29
N THR A 40 -12.73 4.88 -2.58
CA THR A 40 -13.87 4.11 -3.11
C THR A 40 -15.20 4.83 -2.91
N ILE A 41 -15.38 5.55 -1.78
CA ILE A 41 -16.69 6.09 -1.37
C ILE A 41 -16.77 7.60 -1.58
N LYS A 42 -15.70 8.35 -1.25
CA LYS A 42 -15.72 9.81 -1.23
C LYS A 42 -15.15 10.44 -2.49
N GLU A 43 -14.07 9.87 -3.03
CA GLU A 43 -13.33 10.43 -4.18
C GLU A 43 -12.98 9.31 -5.18
N PRO A 44 -13.96 8.62 -5.80
CA PRO A 44 -13.68 7.46 -6.65
C PRO A 44 -12.83 7.79 -7.88
N ASP A 45 -12.93 9.02 -8.40
CA ASP A 45 -12.13 9.50 -9.52
C ASP A 45 -10.74 10.02 -9.08
N GLY A 46 -10.48 10.05 -7.78
CA GLY A 46 -9.25 10.58 -7.18
C GLY A 46 -8.15 9.55 -6.94
N ARG A 47 -8.36 8.26 -7.29
CA ARG A 47 -7.34 7.22 -7.09
C ARG A 47 -6.02 7.60 -7.72
N TRP A 48 -4.93 7.47 -6.98
CA TRP A 48 -3.56 7.73 -7.41
C TRP A 48 -3.27 9.17 -7.86
N SER A 49 -4.19 10.11 -7.65
CA SER A 49 -4.04 11.50 -8.08
C SER A 49 -3.16 12.34 -7.16
N ASN A 50 -3.02 11.93 -5.90
CA ASN A 50 -2.21 12.59 -4.88
C ASN A 50 -1.52 11.54 -4.00
N LEU A 51 -0.35 11.07 -4.42
CA LEU A 51 0.39 10.01 -3.72
C LEU A 51 0.95 10.48 -2.39
N MET A 52 1.19 11.80 -2.26
CA MET A 52 1.75 12.38 -1.06
C MET A 52 0.74 12.39 0.09
N GLU A 53 -0.44 12.99 -0.11
CA GLU A 53 -1.45 13.18 0.94
C GLU A 53 -2.51 12.07 0.98
N GLY A 54 -2.73 11.38 -0.13
CA GLY A 54 -3.77 10.34 -0.26
C GLY A 54 -3.47 9.07 0.52
N HIS A 55 -2.21 8.84 0.86
CA HIS A 55 -1.75 7.71 1.67
C HIS A 55 -2.19 6.33 1.17
N GLU A 56 -2.53 6.19 -0.13
CA GLU A 56 -3.01 4.93 -0.70
C GLU A 56 -1.93 3.84 -0.61
N LEU A 57 -0.70 4.17 -1.04
CA LEU A 57 0.44 3.25 -0.98
C LEU A 57 0.90 2.99 0.46
N TYR A 58 0.83 4.01 1.34
CA TYR A 58 1.13 3.87 2.76
C TYR A 58 0.17 2.89 3.45
N THR A 59 -1.13 3.06 3.22
CA THR A 59 -2.16 2.16 3.75
C THR A 59 -2.01 0.73 3.20
N ALA A 60 -1.70 0.60 1.90
CA ALA A 60 -1.42 -0.69 1.28
C ALA A 60 -0.22 -1.38 1.95
N GLY A 61 0.86 -0.64 2.23
CA GLY A 61 2.04 -1.15 2.93
C GLY A 61 1.69 -1.73 4.29
N HIS A 62 0.99 -0.99 5.12
CA HIS A 62 0.58 -1.48 6.45
C HIS A 62 -0.34 -2.70 6.39
N MET A 63 -1.26 -2.77 5.42
CA MET A 63 -2.09 -3.96 5.24
C MET A 63 -1.28 -5.17 4.81
N ILE A 64 -0.30 -4.99 3.92
CA ILE A 64 0.60 -6.06 3.48
C ILE A 64 1.44 -6.56 4.66
N GLU A 65 2.02 -5.67 5.47
CA GLU A 65 2.78 -6.06 6.66
C GLU A 65 1.92 -6.83 7.67
N ALA A 66 0.69 -6.37 7.91
CA ALA A 66 -0.24 -7.04 8.79
C ALA A 66 -0.60 -8.45 8.29
N ALA A 67 -0.81 -8.60 6.97
CA ALA A 67 -1.12 -9.88 6.35
C ALA A 67 0.05 -10.87 6.41
N VAL A 68 1.27 -10.40 6.16
CA VAL A 68 2.47 -11.23 6.29
C VAL A 68 2.66 -11.70 7.74
N ALA A 69 2.58 -10.77 8.70
CA ALA A 69 2.71 -11.10 10.12
C ALA A 69 1.62 -12.07 10.60
N TYR A 70 0.39 -11.92 10.11
CA TYR A 70 -0.70 -12.83 10.43
C TYR A 70 -0.50 -14.22 9.83
N TYR A 71 -0.04 -14.29 8.58
CA TYR A 71 0.29 -15.56 7.93
C TYR A 71 1.45 -16.28 8.64
N GLU A 72 2.51 -15.56 9.00
CA GLU A 72 3.66 -16.14 9.72
C GLU A 72 3.26 -16.69 11.10
N ALA A 73 2.29 -16.05 11.77
CA ALA A 73 1.81 -16.47 13.10
C ALA A 73 0.82 -17.65 13.05
N THR A 74 -0.06 -17.67 12.03
CA THR A 74 -1.23 -18.61 12.03
C THR A 74 -1.20 -19.62 10.88
N GLY A 75 -0.42 -19.38 9.84
CA GLY A 75 -0.45 -20.16 8.60
C GLY A 75 -1.67 -19.85 7.69
N LYS A 76 -2.62 -19.01 8.14
CA LYS A 76 -3.83 -18.69 7.38
C LYS A 76 -3.53 -17.72 6.23
N ARG A 77 -3.97 -18.08 5.02
CA ARG A 77 -3.62 -17.37 3.78
C ARG A 77 -4.61 -16.29 3.37
N ARG A 78 -5.79 -16.24 3.97
CA ARG A 78 -6.89 -15.40 3.50
C ARG A 78 -6.52 -13.92 3.38
N PHE A 79 -5.87 -13.36 4.40
CA PHE A 79 -5.45 -11.95 4.35
C PHE A 79 -4.34 -11.73 3.33
N LEU A 80 -3.42 -12.68 3.24
CA LEU A 80 -2.34 -12.63 2.23
C LEU A 80 -2.90 -12.60 0.80
N GLU A 81 -3.95 -13.37 0.51
CA GLU A 81 -4.63 -13.39 -0.80
C GLU A 81 -5.29 -12.05 -1.12
N ILE A 82 -5.94 -11.43 -0.13
CA ILE A 82 -6.56 -10.11 -0.28
C ILE A 82 -5.51 -9.06 -0.62
N VAL A 83 -4.46 -8.96 0.19
CA VAL A 83 -3.42 -7.93 -0.03
C VAL A 83 -2.58 -8.20 -1.27
N SER A 84 -2.39 -9.46 -1.68
CA SER A 84 -1.70 -9.79 -2.92
C SER A 84 -2.42 -9.24 -4.14
N LYS A 85 -3.75 -9.29 -4.19
CA LYS A 85 -4.53 -8.67 -5.28
C LYS A 85 -4.31 -7.15 -5.31
N PHE A 86 -4.26 -6.51 -4.14
CA PHE A 86 -3.97 -5.07 -4.08
C PHE A 86 -2.54 -4.77 -4.52
N ALA A 87 -1.56 -5.53 -4.06
CA ALA A 87 -0.16 -5.39 -4.48
C ALA A 87 0.02 -5.65 -5.99
N ASP A 88 -0.74 -6.58 -6.57
CA ASP A 88 -0.76 -6.84 -8.01
C ASP A 88 -1.26 -5.63 -8.80
N LEU A 89 -2.35 -5.01 -8.34
CA LEU A 89 -2.83 -3.76 -8.92
C LEU A 89 -1.78 -2.65 -8.82
N VAL A 90 -1.10 -2.51 -7.68
CA VAL A 90 -0.01 -1.52 -7.54
C VAL A 90 1.13 -1.81 -8.53
N CYS A 91 1.51 -3.07 -8.70
CA CYS A 91 2.53 -3.47 -9.70
C CYS A 91 2.09 -3.18 -11.15
N GLN A 92 0.79 -3.23 -11.44
CA GLN A 92 0.26 -2.88 -12.76
C GLN A 92 0.20 -1.37 -12.97
N THR A 93 -0.03 -0.61 -11.89
CA THR A 93 -0.23 0.85 -11.94
C THR A 93 1.09 1.63 -11.94
N PHE A 94 2.10 1.17 -11.20
CA PHE A 94 3.37 1.87 -11.01
C PHE A 94 4.53 1.12 -11.64
N GLY A 95 5.49 1.88 -12.17
CA GLY A 95 6.69 1.31 -12.76
C GLY A 95 7.33 2.22 -13.81
N PRO A 96 8.46 1.80 -14.41
CA PRO A 96 9.15 2.57 -15.44
C PRO A 96 8.54 2.41 -16.84
N GLU A 97 7.60 1.46 -17.02
CA GLU A 97 7.04 1.14 -18.33
C GLU A 97 6.03 2.21 -18.80
N GLU A 98 5.91 2.36 -20.12
CA GLU A 98 4.94 3.25 -20.73
C GLU A 98 3.51 2.94 -20.27
N GLY A 99 2.74 3.97 -19.95
CA GLY A 99 1.37 3.88 -19.46
C GLY A 99 1.23 3.68 -17.95
N LYS A 100 2.33 3.43 -17.23
CA LYS A 100 2.33 3.39 -15.77
C LYS A 100 2.61 4.76 -15.14
N ILE A 101 2.23 4.90 -13.88
CA ILE A 101 2.55 6.10 -13.08
C ILE A 101 4.03 6.02 -12.68
N HIS A 102 4.81 7.02 -13.11
CA HIS A 102 6.21 7.18 -12.74
C HIS A 102 6.31 8.02 -11.45
N GLY A 103 5.84 7.45 -10.35
CA GLY A 103 5.80 8.08 -9.04
C GLY A 103 6.23 7.13 -7.94
N TYR A 104 6.33 7.67 -6.73
CA TYR A 104 6.66 6.92 -5.52
C TYR A 104 5.75 7.37 -4.35
N PRO A 105 5.60 6.54 -3.29
CA PRO A 105 4.72 6.86 -2.17
C PRO A 105 5.15 8.11 -1.40
N GLY A 106 4.21 8.78 -0.74
CA GLY A 106 4.51 9.91 0.15
C GLY A 106 5.41 9.47 1.31
N HIS A 107 5.09 8.37 1.95
CA HIS A 107 5.87 7.76 3.04
C HIS A 107 6.51 6.44 2.59
N GLN A 108 7.74 6.19 3.07
CA GLN A 108 8.48 4.95 2.84
C GLN A 108 7.95 3.83 3.74
N GLU A 109 6.92 3.16 3.30
CA GLU A 109 6.29 2.06 4.01
C GLU A 109 6.08 0.85 3.10
N ILE A 110 5.50 1.08 1.91
CA ILE A 110 5.15 -0.02 1.00
C ILE A 110 6.40 -0.75 0.48
N GLU A 111 7.54 -0.10 0.39
CA GLU A 111 8.80 -0.71 -0.07
C GLU A 111 9.20 -1.87 0.84
N LEU A 112 9.17 -1.64 2.16
CA LEU A 112 9.44 -2.67 3.16
C LEU A 112 8.39 -3.78 3.10
N ALA A 113 7.13 -3.42 2.99
CA ALA A 113 6.00 -4.34 2.94
C ALA A 113 6.09 -5.26 1.70
N LEU A 114 6.42 -4.71 0.53
CA LEU A 114 6.61 -5.48 -0.71
C LEU A 114 7.77 -6.47 -0.60
N VAL A 115 8.87 -6.10 0.05
CA VAL A 115 9.98 -7.03 0.33
C VAL A 115 9.52 -8.17 1.23
N LYS A 116 8.73 -7.89 2.27
CA LYS A 116 8.16 -8.92 3.14
C LYS A 116 7.19 -9.83 2.36
N LEU A 117 6.33 -9.25 1.52
CA LEU A 117 5.42 -10.00 0.66
C LEU A 117 6.19 -10.92 -0.30
N TYR A 118 7.26 -10.42 -0.94
CA TYR A 118 8.15 -11.25 -1.76
C TYR A 118 8.72 -12.44 -0.97
N ARG A 119 9.13 -12.24 0.28
CA ARG A 119 9.73 -13.32 1.09
C ARG A 119 8.78 -14.48 1.31
N VAL A 120 7.49 -14.25 1.45
CA VAL A 120 6.48 -15.29 1.69
C VAL A 120 5.84 -15.84 0.42
N THR A 121 5.74 -15.02 -0.66
CA THR A 121 5.11 -15.42 -1.92
C THR A 121 6.10 -15.89 -2.98
N ARG A 122 7.34 -15.39 -2.94
CA ARG A 122 8.39 -15.57 -3.97
C ARG A 122 8.08 -14.92 -5.33
N GLU A 123 7.06 -14.04 -5.37
CA GLU A 123 6.69 -13.29 -6.57
C GLU A 123 7.64 -12.10 -6.78
N LYS A 124 8.56 -12.24 -7.74
CA LYS A 124 9.65 -11.27 -8.00
C LYS A 124 9.15 -9.84 -8.29
N LYS A 125 7.95 -9.71 -8.88
CA LYS A 125 7.34 -8.41 -9.20
C LYS A 125 7.25 -7.46 -7.99
N TYR A 126 7.04 -7.99 -6.78
CA TYR A 126 6.98 -7.18 -5.56
C TYR A 126 8.35 -6.62 -5.17
N LEU A 127 9.39 -7.44 -5.32
CA LEU A 127 10.77 -6.98 -5.08
C LEU A 127 11.20 -5.93 -6.10
N ASP A 128 10.85 -6.14 -7.37
CA ASP A 128 11.19 -5.23 -8.47
C ASP A 128 10.50 -3.86 -8.27
N LEU A 129 9.24 -3.86 -7.83
CA LEU A 129 8.51 -2.62 -7.54
C LEU A 129 9.07 -1.89 -6.32
N ALA A 130 9.41 -2.62 -5.23
CA ALA A 130 10.06 -2.02 -4.06
C ALA A 130 11.36 -1.32 -4.46
N LYS A 131 12.20 -2.00 -5.26
CA LYS A 131 13.43 -1.42 -5.80
C LYS A 131 13.16 -0.18 -6.64
N TYR A 132 12.16 -0.23 -7.51
CA TYR A 132 11.77 0.90 -8.37
C TYR A 132 11.43 2.15 -7.54
N PHE A 133 10.62 2.02 -6.51
CA PHE A 133 10.26 3.14 -5.65
C PHE A 133 11.48 3.76 -4.94
N ILE A 134 12.37 2.92 -4.41
CA ILE A 134 13.59 3.35 -3.74
C ILE A 134 14.52 4.08 -4.72
N ASP A 135 14.77 3.48 -5.88
CA ASP A 135 15.65 4.04 -6.89
C ASP A 135 15.12 5.39 -7.41
N LEU A 136 13.81 5.45 -7.70
CA LEU A 136 13.19 6.67 -8.21
C LEU A 136 13.28 7.83 -7.21
N ARG A 137 13.01 7.57 -5.93
CA ARG A 137 13.18 8.56 -4.85
C ARG A 137 14.63 9.03 -4.76
N GLY A 138 15.59 8.14 -4.96
CA GLY A 138 17.02 8.43 -4.91
C GLY A 138 17.55 9.26 -6.08
N THR A 139 16.75 9.54 -7.12
CA THR A 139 17.20 10.33 -8.29
C THR A 139 17.40 11.82 -8.02
N GLY A 140 17.00 12.31 -6.85
CA GLY A 140 17.06 13.74 -6.49
C GLY A 140 15.98 14.61 -7.15
N LYS A 141 15.06 14.01 -7.93
CA LYS A 141 13.89 14.70 -8.50
C LYS A 141 12.71 14.55 -7.54
N ASN A 142 12.18 15.69 -7.07
CA ASN A 142 10.98 15.66 -6.24
C ASN A 142 9.74 15.43 -7.14
N TYR A 143 9.26 14.17 -7.14
CA TYR A 143 8.07 13.79 -7.89
C TYR A 143 6.82 14.59 -7.50
N PHE A 144 6.67 14.96 -6.23
CA PHE A 144 5.47 15.64 -5.74
C PHE A 144 5.30 17.05 -6.32
N LEU A 145 6.40 17.74 -6.64
CA LEU A 145 6.33 19.03 -7.36
C LEU A 145 5.79 18.87 -8.79
N GLU A 146 6.00 17.74 -9.42
CA GLU A 146 5.42 17.43 -10.73
C GLU A 146 3.98 16.92 -10.59
N GLU A 147 3.67 16.19 -9.51
CA GLU A 147 2.33 15.72 -9.21
C GLU A 147 1.36 16.90 -9.01
N GLU A 148 1.75 17.93 -8.27
CA GLU A 148 0.94 19.14 -8.05
C GLU A 148 0.53 19.87 -9.34
N LYS A 149 1.33 19.75 -10.41
CA LYS A 149 1.05 20.37 -11.70
C LYS A 149 0.07 19.57 -12.56
N ARG A 150 -0.28 18.35 -12.17
CA ARG A 150 -1.14 17.47 -12.97
C ARG A 150 -2.58 17.98 -13.00
N PRO A 151 -3.26 17.90 -14.15
CA PRO A 151 -4.69 18.18 -14.23
C PRO A 151 -5.46 17.26 -13.27
N GLY A 152 -6.33 17.85 -12.46
CA GLY A 152 -7.14 17.08 -11.49
C GLY A 152 -6.47 16.83 -10.15
N HIS A 153 -5.21 17.19 -9.95
CA HIS A 153 -4.59 17.14 -8.63
C HIS A 153 -5.38 18.00 -7.64
N LYS A 154 -5.73 17.42 -6.51
CA LYS A 154 -6.42 18.12 -5.42
C LYS A 154 -5.64 17.91 -4.13
N ARG A 155 -5.37 19.00 -3.43
CA ARG A 155 -4.81 18.94 -2.08
C ARG A 155 -5.88 18.43 -1.11
N ILE A 156 -5.56 17.40 -0.33
CA ILE A 156 -6.43 16.84 0.70
C ILE A 156 -6.31 17.68 1.97
N PHE A 157 -5.12 18.21 2.25
CA PHE A 157 -4.82 19.07 3.40
C PHE A 157 -4.32 20.44 2.93
N PRO A 158 -5.22 21.36 2.47
CA PRO A 158 -4.83 22.63 1.86
C PRO A 158 -4.05 23.57 2.79
N ASP A 159 -4.20 23.41 4.10
CA ASP A 159 -3.52 24.24 5.12
C ASP A 159 -2.13 23.70 5.52
N PHE A 160 -1.69 22.59 4.96
CA PHE A 160 -0.36 22.04 5.22
C PHE A 160 0.68 22.76 4.36
N VAL A 161 1.53 23.59 4.97
CA VAL A 161 2.24 24.66 4.28
C VAL A 161 3.62 24.28 3.73
N ASN A 162 4.15 23.07 3.95
CA ASN A 162 5.56 22.83 3.57
C ASN A 162 5.84 21.45 2.99
N TYR A 163 5.50 21.29 1.69
CA TYR A 163 5.79 20.09 0.92
C TYR A 163 7.28 19.90 0.62
N ASP A 164 8.05 21.00 0.49
CA ASP A 164 9.45 20.93 0.07
C ASP A 164 10.39 20.30 1.11
N THR A 165 9.99 20.33 2.38
CA THR A 165 10.86 19.88 3.48
C THR A 165 10.43 18.58 4.15
N MET A 166 9.19 18.14 4.00
CA MET A 166 8.67 16.94 4.67
C MET A 166 8.90 15.64 3.88
N TYR A 167 9.08 15.71 2.56
CA TYR A 167 9.08 14.54 1.69
C TYR A 167 10.27 14.48 0.72
N ALA A 168 11.22 15.40 0.87
CA ALA A 168 12.45 15.44 0.08
C ALA A 168 13.48 14.36 0.52
#